data_c01bab9798b8d53cacb59b1c2f76b67e
#
_entry.id   c01bab9798b8d53cacb59b1c2f76b67e
#
_cell.length_a   1.000
_cell.length_b   1.000
_cell.length_c   1.000
_cell.angle_alpha   90.00
_cell.angle_beta   90.00
_cell.angle_gamma   90.00
#
_symmetry.space_group_name_H-M   'P 1'
#
loop_
_entity.id
_entity.type
_entity.pdbx_description
1 polymer ?
#
loop_
_entity_poly.entity_id
_entity_poly.type
_entity_poly.pdbx_seq_one_letter_code
_entity_poly.pdbx_strand_id
1 'polypeptide(L)'
;MLFRSGQHALYDQGVVTVPEPAPQIDDDREWEVRIKVDDEISKVFYPFNPIDVVGWKGDLTAWKLNMRDIRPIMSHRAHLPPSAHSTFVTEGAVVCSFLPRPLEQDEAALRVPFFHRNTDYDEFLFYHDGDFFSKDNIKPGYATLHPRGIHHGPHPKALANQKSKTHTDEYAVMLDGLNPIHVLPAGEKVEWKEYWASWMENK
;
A
#
# COMPACT_ATOMS: atom_id res chain seq x y z
N MET A 1 8.64 1.42 15.85
CA MET A 1 7.24 1.70 15.43
C MET A 1 6.49 0.38 15.48
N LEU A 2 5.47 0.28 16.33
CA LEU A 2 4.70 -0.96 16.48
C LEU A 2 3.60 -1.00 15.44
N PHE A 3 3.67 -1.94 14.51
CA PHE A 3 2.54 -2.24 13.63
C PHE A 3 1.52 -3.08 14.39
N ARG A 4 0.28 -2.70 14.29
CA ARG A 4 -0.85 -3.50 14.78
C ARG A 4 -1.67 -3.93 13.58
N SER A 5 -2.28 -5.12 13.66
CA SER A 5 -3.31 -5.51 12.72
C SER A 5 -4.40 -4.46 12.69
N GLY A 6 -4.87 -4.13 11.50
CA GLY A 6 -6.03 -3.25 11.36
C GLY A 6 -7.25 -3.86 12.03
N GLN A 7 -8.17 -3.01 12.49
CA GLN A 7 -9.36 -3.45 13.24
C GLN A 7 -10.21 -4.47 12.46
N HIS A 8 -10.15 -4.44 11.16
CA HIS A 8 -10.93 -5.30 10.26
C HIS A 8 -10.07 -6.23 9.41
N ALA A 9 -8.77 -6.38 9.71
CA ALA A 9 -7.92 -7.32 8.99
C ALA A 9 -8.42 -8.76 9.20
N LEU A 10 -8.80 -9.41 8.12
CA LEU A 10 -9.29 -10.78 8.13
C LEU A 10 -8.25 -11.72 7.50
N TYR A 11 -7.33 -12.20 8.32
CA TYR A 11 -6.39 -13.26 7.95
C TYR A 11 -6.10 -14.14 9.16
N ASP A 12 -5.77 -15.40 8.89
CA ASP A 12 -5.30 -16.30 9.92
C ASP A 12 -3.86 -15.94 10.32
N GLN A 13 -3.57 -15.87 11.61
CA GLN A 13 -2.22 -15.61 12.09
C GLN A 13 -1.21 -16.68 11.62
N GLY A 14 -1.68 -17.91 11.39
CA GLY A 14 -0.86 -18.99 10.88
C GLY A 14 -0.31 -18.79 9.46
N VAL A 15 -0.86 -17.85 8.67
CA VAL A 15 -0.34 -17.50 7.33
C VAL A 15 0.74 -16.42 7.37
N VAL A 16 0.94 -15.79 8.52
CA VAL A 16 2.02 -14.84 8.72
C VAL A 16 3.32 -15.62 8.94
N THR A 17 4.32 -15.34 8.13
CA THR A 17 5.62 -16.00 8.24
C THR A 17 6.68 -15.03 8.77
N VAL A 18 7.49 -15.51 9.68
CA VAL A 18 8.69 -14.85 10.19
C VAL A 18 9.90 -15.44 9.46
N PRO A 19 10.84 -14.64 8.96
CA PRO A 19 12.02 -15.17 8.29
C PRO A 19 12.87 -15.99 9.27
N GLU A 20 13.52 -17.04 8.74
CA GLU A 20 14.52 -17.76 9.50
C GLU A 20 15.70 -16.83 9.83
N PRO A 21 16.21 -16.85 11.06
CA PRO A 21 17.38 -16.06 11.41
C PRO A 21 18.57 -16.46 10.53
N ALA A 22 19.25 -15.49 9.97
CA ALA A 22 20.50 -15.75 9.27
C ALA A 22 21.55 -16.26 10.27
N PRO A 23 22.44 -17.17 9.87
CA PRO A 23 23.58 -17.55 10.70
C PRO A 23 24.41 -16.32 11.06
N GLN A 24 24.71 -16.16 12.34
CA GLN A 24 25.61 -15.11 12.77
C GLN A 24 27.01 -15.40 12.22
N ILE A 25 27.59 -14.44 11.54
CA ILE A 25 28.97 -14.50 11.09
C ILE A 25 29.79 -13.63 12.03
N ASP A 26 30.67 -14.26 12.77
CA ASP A 26 31.60 -13.60 13.67
C ASP A 26 33.03 -13.82 13.11
N ASP A 27 33.52 -12.83 12.38
CA ASP A 27 34.84 -12.83 11.79
C ASP A 27 35.51 -11.47 12.00
N ASP A 28 36.83 -11.44 11.93
CA ASP A 28 37.66 -10.25 12.21
C ASP A 28 37.69 -9.23 11.05
N ARG A 29 36.82 -9.37 10.06
CA ARG A 29 36.77 -8.39 8.95
C ARG A 29 36.11 -7.08 9.39
N GLU A 30 36.42 -6.03 8.65
CA GLU A 30 35.68 -4.78 8.74
C GLU A 30 34.27 -4.92 8.12
N TRP A 31 33.24 -4.44 8.83
CA TRP A 31 31.84 -4.51 8.43
C TRP A 31 31.33 -3.14 8.02
N GLU A 32 30.89 -3.01 6.75
CA GLU A 32 30.24 -1.79 6.25
C GLU A 32 28.74 -1.80 6.60
N VAL A 33 28.32 -0.81 7.37
CA VAL A 33 26.88 -0.52 7.60
C VAL A 33 26.51 0.68 6.73
N ARG A 34 25.51 0.51 5.89
CA ARG A 34 24.95 1.55 5.05
C ARG A 34 23.71 2.14 5.68
N ILE A 35 23.70 3.46 5.84
CA ILE A 35 22.58 4.22 6.38
C ILE A 35 22.02 5.07 5.25
N LYS A 36 20.80 4.76 4.81
CA LYS A 36 20.10 5.53 3.78
C LYS A 36 19.21 6.56 4.45
N VAL A 37 19.41 7.83 4.11
CA VAL A 37 18.52 8.94 4.47
C VAL A 37 18.18 9.67 3.18
N ASP A 38 16.93 9.71 2.82
CA ASP A 38 16.47 10.17 1.51
C ASP A 38 17.21 9.47 0.36
N ASP A 39 17.91 10.20 -0.51
CA ASP A 39 18.72 9.64 -1.60
C ASP A 39 20.22 9.50 -1.25
N GLU A 40 20.60 9.89 -0.03
CA GLU A 40 21.99 9.82 0.41
C GLU A 40 22.26 8.53 1.17
N ILE A 41 23.45 7.96 0.94
CA ILE A 41 23.93 6.78 1.65
C ILE A 41 25.21 7.14 2.37
N SER A 42 25.13 7.17 3.69
CA SER A 42 26.29 7.23 4.57
C SER A 42 26.79 5.84 4.90
N LYS A 43 28.10 5.72 5.18
CA LYS A 43 28.74 4.46 5.54
C LYS A 43 29.41 4.59 6.89
N VAL A 44 29.21 3.58 7.73
CA VAL A 44 29.90 3.41 9.00
C VAL A 44 30.59 2.06 8.98
N PHE A 45 31.82 2.01 9.42
CA PHE A 45 32.64 0.79 9.44
C PHE A 45 32.86 0.34 10.88
N TYR A 46 32.62 -0.95 11.14
CA TYR A 46 32.77 -1.57 12.44
C TYR A 46 33.89 -2.65 12.36
N PRO A 47 34.73 -2.76 13.40
CA PRO A 47 35.72 -3.83 13.47
C PRO A 47 35.15 -5.18 13.89
N PHE A 48 33.85 -5.31 13.97
CA PHE A 48 33.08 -6.52 14.33
C PHE A 48 31.74 -6.50 13.63
N ASN A 49 31.05 -7.64 13.55
CA ASN A 49 29.69 -7.69 13.03
C ASN A 49 28.71 -6.95 13.98
N PRO A 50 28.16 -5.78 13.61
CA PRO A 50 27.26 -5.03 14.49
C PRO A 50 25.85 -5.63 14.57
N ILE A 51 25.54 -6.64 13.77
CA ILE A 51 24.25 -7.35 13.80
C ILE A 51 24.41 -8.60 14.65
N ASP A 52 24.24 -8.43 15.95
CA ASP A 52 24.37 -9.50 16.95
C ASP A 52 23.00 -10.03 17.43
N VAL A 53 21.96 -9.82 16.62
CA VAL A 53 20.60 -10.20 16.99
C VAL A 53 20.44 -11.72 16.95
N VAL A 54 20.22 -12.32 18.10
CA VAL A 54 20.04 -13.77 18.29
C VAL A 54 18.58 -14.19 18.09
N GLY A 55 17.82 -13.46 17.33
CA GLY A 55 16.45 -13.80 17.00
C GLY A 55 15.48 -12.66 17.18
N TRP A 56 14.24 -12.95 16.88
CA TRP A 56 13.13 -12.00 16.92
C TRP A 56 12.45 -12.05 18.26
N LYS A 57 12.12 -10.90 18.80
CA LYS A 57 11.47 -10.82 20.11
C LYS A 57 10.30 -9.84 20.08
N GLY A 58 9.12 -10.35 20.42
CA GLY A 58 7.89 -9.56 20.49
C GLY A 58 7.54 -8.92 19.15
N ASP A 59 7.23 -7.64 19.18
CA ASP A 59 6.81 -6.86 18.01
C ASP A 59 8.00 -6.37 17.15
N LEU A 60 9.22 -6.58 17.61
CA LEU A 60 10.44 -6.19 16.91
C LEU A 60 10.90 -7.29 15.99
N THR A 61 10.12 -7.60 14.98
CA THR A 61 10.42 -8.63 14.00
C THR A 61 10.07 -8.20 12.59
N ALA A 62 10.74 -8.78 11.60
CA ALA A 62 10.27 -8.76 10.23
C ALA A 62 9.30 -9.93 10.04
N TRP A 63 8.27 -9.72 9.22
CA TRP A 63 7.27 -10.72 8.90
C TRP A 63 6.77 -10.51 7.48
N LYS A 64 6.17 -11.55 6.93
CA LYS A 64 5.60 -11.56 5.60
C LYS A 64 4.17 -12.08 5.65
N LEU A 65 3.27 -11.36 5.00
CA LEU A 65 1.88 -11.75 4.77
C LEU A 65 1.61 -11.68 3.27
N ASN A 66 1.17 -12.80 2.68
CA ASN A 66 0.71 -12.78 1.31
C ASN A 66 -0.69 -12.17 1.27
N MET A 67 -0.89 -11.13 0.47
CA MET A 67 -2.19 -10.46 0.39
C MET A 67 -3.32 -11.38 -0.12
N ARG A 68 -3.01 -12.48 -0.84
CA ARG A 68 -4.00 -13.48 -1.24
C ARG A 68 -4.57 -14.29 -0.07
N ASP A 69 -3.91 -14.26 1.08
CA ASP A 69 -4.38 -14.91 2.31
C ASP A 69 -5.30 -14.00 3.14
N ILE A 70 -5.47 -12.74 2.74
CA ILE A 70 -6.39 -11.80 3.38
C ILE A 70 -7.80 -12.01 2.82
N ARG A 71 -8.80 -11.99 3.69
CA ARG A 71 -10.22 -12.03 3.32
C ARG A 71 -10.76 -10.60 3.29
N PRO A 72 -11.14 -10.06 2.10
CA PRO A 72 -11.69 -8.72 2.02
C PRO A 72 -13.07 -8.63 2.68
N ILE A 73 -13.30 -7.53 3.40
CA ILE A 73 -14.61 -7.21 3.94
C ILE A 73 -15.38 -6.36 2.94
N MET A 74 -16.64 -6.69 2.73
CA MET A 74 -17.55 -5.90 1.89
C MET A 74 -18.99 -6.02 2.39
N SER A 75 -19.83 -5.09 2.00
CA SER A 75 -21.25 -5.17 2.15
C SER A 75 -21.94 -4.94 0.80
N HIS A 76 -22.92 -5.79 0.46
CA HIS A 76 -23.71 -5.60 -0.76
C HIS A 76 -24.71 -4.44 -0.64
N ARG A 77 -25.02 -3.99 0.58
CA ARG A 77 -26.02 -2.98 0.88
C ARG A 77 -25.50 -1.58 1.08
N ALA A 78 -24.23 -1.45 1.42
CA ALA A 78 -23.63 -0.16 1.72
C ALA A 78 -22.14 -0.19 1.43
N HIS A 79 -21.59 0.93 0.98
CA HIS A 79 -20.16 1.12 0.94
C HIS A 79 -19.59 1.15 2.35
N LEU A 80 -18.58 0.32 2.61
CA LEU A 80 -17.88 0.34 3.89
C LEU A 80 -16.79 1.44 3.89
N PRO A 81 -16.51 2.04 5.06
CA PRO A 81 -15.44 3.01 5.15
C PRO A 81 -14.07 2.40 4.80
N PRO A 82 -13.09 3.19 4.37
CA PRO A 82 -11.75 2.71 3.98
C PRO A 82 -11.05 1.87 5.05
N SER A 83 -11.38 2.08 6.33
CA SER A 83 -10.88 1.28 7.45
C SER A 83 -11.19 -0.22 7.34
N ALA A 84 -12.19 -0.61 6.54
CA ALA A 84 -12.48 -2.01 6.22
C ALA A 84 -11.34 -2.70 5.46
N HIS A 85 -10.49 -1.93 4.78
CA HIS A 85 -9.34 -2.41 4.02
C HIS A 85 -8.03 -2.31 4.79
N SER A 86 -8.02 -1.72 5.99
CA SER A 86 -6.78 -1.56 6.76
C SER A 86 -6.25 -2.90 7.24
N THR A 87 -5.03 -3.20 6.85
CA THR A 87 -4.30 -4.41 7.24
C THR A 87 -3.39 -4.14 8.43
N PHE A 88 -2.69 -3.03 8.41
CA PHE A 88 -1.80 -2.61 9.49
C PHE A 88 -1.98 -1.14 9.81
N VAL A 89 -1.86 -0.81 11.10
CA VAL A 89 -2.01 0.56 11.60
C VAL A 89 -0.84 0.89 12.52
N THR A 90 -0.31 2.09 12.36
CA THR A 90 0.67 2.71 13.26
C THR A 90 0.19 4.11 13.66
N GLU A 91 0.92 4.79 14.52
CA GLU A 91 0.61 6.18 14.87
C GLU A 91 0.71 7.15 13.68
N GLY A 92 1.55 6.83 12.70
CA GLY A 92 1.83 7.72 11.58
C GLY A 92 1.44 7.19 10.20
N ALA A 93 0.88 5.97 10.12
CA ALA A 93 0.54 5.37 8.85
C ALA A 93 -0.52 4.26 8.97
N VAL A 94 -1.26 4.08 7.89
CA VAL A 94 -2.17 2.95 7.70
C VAL A 94 -1.79 2.23 6.43
N VAL A 95 -1.73 0.90 6.47
CA VAL A 95 -1.56 0.07 5.28
C VAL A 95 -2.90 -0.57 4.97
N CYS A 96 -3.43 -0.29 3.78
CA CYS A 96 -4.64 -0.88 3.25
C CYS A 96 -4.32 -1.90 2.17
N SER A 97 -5.09 -2.98 2.12
CA SER A 97 -4.99 -4.00 1.07
C SER A 97 -6.31 -4.05 0.30
N PHE A 98 -6.24 -3.73 -0.99
CA PHE A 98 -7.37 -3.87 -1.91
C PHE A 98 -7.26 -5.20 -2.63
N LEU A 99 -8.32 -5.97 -2.56
CA LEU A 99 -8.37 -7.36 -2.99
C LEU A 99 -9.61 -7.59 -3.86
N PRO A 100 -9.60 -8.62 -4.73
CA PRO A 100 -10.79 -9.00 -5.47
C PRO A 100 -11.97 -9.24 -4.54
N ARG A 101 -13.08 -8.55 -4.79
CA ARG A 101 -14.30 -8.63 -3.99
C ARG A 101 -15.54 -8.27 -4.80
N PRO A 102 -16.73 -8.75 -4.42
CA PRO A 102 -17.97 -8.26 -4.95
C PRO A 102 -18.13 -6.76 -4.69
N LEU A 103 -18.77 -6.05 -5.62
CA LEU A 103 -19.19 -4.67 -5.45
C LEU A 103 -20.54 -4.58 -4.77
N GLU A 104 -20.86 -3.39 -4.25
CA GLU A 104 -22.17 -3.07 -3.72
C GLU A 104 -23.24 -3.29 -4.79
N GLN A 105 -24.37 -3.90 -4.41
CA GLN A 105 -25.45 -4.27 -5.34
C GLN A 105 -26.76 -3.52 -5.07
N ASP A 106 -26.92 -2.96 -3.88
CA ASP A 106 -28.11 -2.18 -3.53
C ASP A 106 -28.13 -0.88 -4.35
N GLU A 107 -29.31 -0.54 -4.92
CA GLU A 107 -29.46 0.65 -5.77
C GLU A 107 -29.19 1.95 -5.02
N ALA A 108 -29.41 1.98 -3.71
CA ALA A 108 -29.15 3.14 -2.86
C ALA A 108 -27.69 3.19 -2.34
N ALA A 109 -26.91 2.16 -2.57
CA ALA A 109 -25.53 2.13 -2.11
C ALA A 109 -24.61 3.02 -2.96
N LEU A 110 -23.71 3.74 -2.30
CA LEU A 110 -22.59 4.38 -2.97
C LEU A 110 -21.65 3.30 -3.48
N ARG A 111 -21.55 3.17 -4.80
CA ARG A 111 -20.68 2.15 -5.43
C ARG A 111 -19.32 2.69 -5.75
N VAL A 112 -18.31 1.87 -5.50
CA VAL A 112 -16.95 2.17 -5.98
C VAL A 112 -16.86 1.96 -7.51
N PRO A 113 -16.00 2.72 -8.21
CA PRO A 113 -15.22 3.85 -7.71
C PRO A 113 -16.02 5.16 -7.71
N PHE A 114 -15.70 6.07 -6.81
CA PHE A 114 -16.29 7.41 -6.72
C PHE A 114 -15.22 8.47 -6.42
N PHE A 115 -15.54 9.73 -6.68
CA PHE A 115 -14.64 10.84 -6.34
C PHE A 115 -14.68 11.12 -4.85
N HIS A 116 -13.50 11.34 -4.28
CA HIS A 116 -13.32 11.65 -2.87
C HIS A 116 -12.03 12.45 -2.64
N ARG A 117 -11.74 12.72 -1.40
CA ARG A 117 -10.46 13.26 -0.95
C ARG A 117 -10.18 12.78 0.46
N ASN A 118 -8.92 12.51 0.73
CA ASN A 118 -8.41 12.30 2.08
C ASN A 118 -7.85 13.63 2.58
N THR A 119 -8.31 14.12 3.72
CA THR A 119 -7.86 15.39 4.29
C THR A 119 -6.70 15.24 5.26
N ASP A 120 -6.46 14.04 5.75
CA ASP A 120 -5.52 13.76 6.82
C ASP A 120 -4.24 13.09 6.34
N TYR A 121 -4.33 12.27 5.29
CA TYR A 121 -3.23 11.43 4.82
C TYR A 121 -2.91 11.69 3.35
N ASP A 122 -1.61 11.56 3.03
CA ASP A 122 -1.18 11.32 1.65
C ASP A 122 -1.36 9.83 1.36
N GLU A 123 -1.85 9.47 0.18
CA GLU A 123 -2.12 8.09 -0.21
C GLU A 123 -1.14 7.65 -1.30
N PHE A 124 -0.27 6.72 -0.99
CA PHE A 124 0.59 6.06 -1.97
C PHE A 124 0.02 4.68 -2.28
N LEU A 125 -0.46 4.48 -3.50
CA LEU A 125 -1.08 3.24 -3.94
C LEU A 125 -0.19 2.51 -4.95
N PHE A 126 0.23 1.30 -4.60
CA PHE A 126 0.98 0.40 -5.48
C PHE A 126 0.05 -0.65 -6.08
N TYR A 127 0.04 -0.76 -7.39
CA TYR A 127 -0.78 -1.68 -8.17
C TYR A 127 0.01 -2.96 -8.45
N HIS A 128 -0.36 -4.04 -7.78
CA HIS A 128 0.42 -5.28 -7.80
C HIS A 128 -0.01 -6.23 -8.92
N ASP A 129 -1.32 -6.52 -9.04
CA ASP A 129 -1.84 -7.53 -9.97
C ASP A 129 -3.34 -7.31 -10.24
N GLY A 130 -3.85 -7.81 -11.38
CA GLY A 130 -5.25 -7.79 -11.74
C GLY A 130 -5.69 -6.63 -12.63
N ASP A 131 -7.00 -6.31 -12.61
CA ASP A 131 -7.63 -5.26 -13.42
C ASP A 131 -7.95 -4.03 -12.56
N PHE A 132 -7.22 -2.94 -12.78
CA PHE A 132 -7.41 -1.68 -12.06
C PHE A 132 -8.47 -0.82 -12.74
N PHE A 133 -9.67 -1.32 -12.81
CA PHE A 133 -10.78 -0.74 -13.58
C PHE A 133 -11.16 0.70 -13.20
N SER A 134 -10.74 1.18 -12.03
CA SER A 134 -10.94 2.58 -11.61
C SER A 134 -9.99 3.58 -12.27
N LYS A 135 -8.99 3.09 -12.97
CA LYS A 135 -7.92 3.87 -13.59
C LYS A 135 -7.91 3.65 -15.11
N ASP A 136 -7.23 4.53 -15.84
CA ASP A 136 -6.96 4.37 -17.26
C ASP A 136 -5.47 4.13 -17.48
N ASN A 137 -5.12 3.08 -18.21
CA ASN A 137 -3.73 2.72 -18.56
C ASN A 137 -2.78 2.43 -17.37
N ILE A 138 -3.30 2.20 -16.18
CA ILE A 138 -2.49 1.70 -15.06
C ILE A 138 -2.36 0.18 -15.16
N LYS A 139 -1.14 -0.30 -14.97
CA LYS A 139 -0.76 -1.72 -15.08
C LYS A 139 -0.08 -2.19 -13.80
N PRO A 140 0.03 -3.52 -13.59
CA PRO A 140 0.86 -4.06 -12.52
C PRO A 140 2.27 -3.46 -12.51
N GLY A 141 2.75 -3.11 -11.34
CA GLY A 141 4.05 -2.45 -11.14
C GLY A 141 3.98 -0.91 -11.14
N TYR A 142 2.84 -0.31 -11.46
CA TYR A 142 2.65 1.14 -11.35
C TYR A 142 2.31 1.55 -9.92
N ALA A 143 2.49 2.83 -9.64
CA ALA A 143 2.04 3.44 -8.40
C ALA A 143 1.41 4.81 -8.67
N THR A 144 0.52 5.24 -7.78
CA THR A 144 -0.01 6.60 -7.77
C THR A 144 0.18 7.23 -6.40
N LEU A 145 0.44 8.54 -6.38
CA LEU A 145 0.45 9.35 -5.17
C LEU A 145 -0.71 10.35 -5.24
N HIS A 146 -1.55 10.33 -4.23
CA HIS A 146 -2.64 11.28 -4.04
C HIS A 146 -2.32 12.14 -2.81
N PRO A 147 -1.82 13.38 -3.00
CA PRO A 147 -1.58 14.27 -1.88
C PRO A 147 -2.86 14.58 -1.11
N ARG A 148 -2.77 14.74 0.20
CA ARG A 148 -3.91 15.09 1.06
C ARG A 148 -4.63 16.32 0.57
N GLY A 149 -5.94 16.35 0.74
CA GLY A 149 -6.80 17.45 0.37
C GLY A 149 -7.12 17.55 -1.13
N ILE A 150 -6.42 16.84 -2.00
CA ILE A 150 -6.69 16.82 -3.44
C ILE A 150 -7.87 15.90 -3.75
N HIS A 151 -8.84 16.39 -4.51
CA HIS A 151 -9.90 15.55 -5.07
C HIS A 151 -9.30 14.57 -6.06
N HIS A 152 -9.62 13.31 -5.87
CA HIS A 152 -9.22 12.23 -6.78
C HIS A 152 -10.30 11.16 -6.86
N GLY A 153 -10.11 10.17 -7.73
CA GLY A 153 -11.11 9.11 -7.90
C GLY A 153 -10.93 8.35 -9.21
N PRO A 154 -12.03 7.82 -9.76
CA PRO A 154 -11.98 7.06 -10.99
C PRO A 154 -11.70 7.94 -12.19
N HIS A 155 -11.05 7.36 -13.19
CA HIS A 155 -11.00 7.95 -14.51
C HIS A 155 -12.43 8.03 -15.10
N PRO A 156 -12.79 9.07 -15.88
CA PRO A 156 -14.13 9.21 -16.48
C PRO A 156 -14.60 7.98 -17.26
N LYS A 157 -13.70 7.32 -17.99
CA LYS A 157 -14.00 6.06 -18.70
C LYS A 157 -14.40 4.93 -17.74
N ALA A 158 -13.74 4.84 -16.59
CA ALA A 158 -14.07 3.85 -15.58
C ALA A 158 -15.44 4.10 -14.95
N LEU A 159 -15.73 5.37 -14.66
CA LEU A 159 -17.03 5.77 -14.11
C LEU A 159 -18.18 5.43 -15.05
N ALA A 160 -18.01 5.63 -16.35
CA ALA A 160 -19.01 5.27 -17.37
C ALA A 160 -19.32 3.76 -17.38
N ASN A 161 -18.33 2.92 -17.09
CA ASN A 161 -18.43 1.46 -17.09
C ASN A 161 -18.77 0.86 -15.69
N GLN A 162 -18.88 1.68 -14.66
CA GLN A 162 -19.09 1.23 -13.28
C GLN A 162 -20.30 0.29 -13.12
N LYS A 163 -21.41 0.60 -13.80
CA LYS A 163 -22.67 -0.16 -13.66
C LYS A 163 -22.60 -1.60 -14.18
N SER A 164 -21.68 -1.88 -15.10
CA SER A 164 -21.50 -3.22 -15.68
C SER A 164 -20.62 -4.14 -14.82
N LYS A 165 -19.85 -3.60 -13.90
CA LYS A 165 -18.96 -4.38 -13.04
C LYS A 165 -19.70 -4.88 -11.80
N THR A 166 -19.52 -6.15 -11.47
CA THR A 166 -20.07 -6.79 -10.26
C THR A 166 -19.03 -7.13 -9.23
N HIS A 167 -17.76 -7.13 -9.62
CA HIS A 167 -16.60 -7.47 -8.78
C HIS A 167 -15.43 -6.55 -9.12
N THR A 168 -14.54 -6.35 -8.15
CA THR A 168 -13.19 -5.89 -8.41
C THR A 168 -12.31 -7.11 -8.69
N ASP A 169 -11.26 -6.91 -9.49
CA ASP A 169 -10.21 -7.91 -9.73
C ASP A 169 -8.85 -7.22 -9.61
N GLU A 170 -8.61 -6.64 -8.46
CA GLU A 170 -7.40 -5.87 -8.18
C GLU A 170 -6.68 -6.39 -6.95
N TYR A 171 -5.37 -6.41 -7.02
CA TYR A 171 -4.48 -6.56 -5.88
C TYR A 171 -3.63 -5.30 -5.78
N ALA A 172 -3.94 -4.45 -4.82
CA ALA A 172 -3.22 -3.21 -4.61
C ALA A 172 -2.97 -2.96 -3.12
N VAL A 173 -1.83 -2.35 -2.81
CA VAL A 173 -1.47 -1.95 -1.46
C VAL A 173 -1.38 -0.44 -1.39
N MET A 174 -2.08 0.15 -0.45
CA MET A 174 -2.04 1.57 -0.19
C MET A 174 -1.37 1.85 1.15
N LEU A 175 -0.48 2.83 1.14
CA LEU A 175 0.10 3.41 2.34
C LEU A 175 -0.46 4.82 2.52
N ASP A 176 -1.22 4.99 3.58
CA ASP A 176 -1.71 6.31 4.02
C ASP A 176 -0.71 6.89 5.01
N GLY A 177 -0.03 7.95 4.64
CA GLY A 177 0.97 8.62 5.47
C GLY A 177 0.42 9.88 6.13
N LEU A 178 0.45 9.94 7.48
CA LEU A 178 0.09 11.16 8.22
C LEU A 178 1.12 12.27 7.97
N ASN A 179 2.39 11.93 7.87
CA ASN A 179 3.43 12.85 7.42
C ASN A 179 3.46 12.90 5.90
N PRO A 180 3.83 14.06 5.29
CA PRO A 180 3.94 14.17 3.84
C PRO A 180 4.84 13.10 3.24
N ILE A 181 4.37 12.50 2.14
CA ILE A 181 5.15 11.56 1.35
C ILE A 181 5.94 12.35 0.30
N HIS A 182 7.26 12.23 0.34
CA HIS A 182 8.14 12.92 -0.59
C HIS A 182 8.56 11.99 -1.73
N VAL A 183 8.39 12.48 -2.97
CA VAL A 183 8.95 11.79 -4.13
C VAL A 183 10.43 12.16 -4.24
N LEU A 184 11.29 11.16 -4.19
CA LEU A 184 12.73 11.36 -4.33
C LEU A 184 13.14 11.46 -5.81
N PRO A 185 14.33 12.02 -6.14
CA PRO A 185 14.79 12.18 -7.53
C PRO A 185 14.78 10.91 -8.37
N ALA A 186 14.92 9.75 -7.74
CA ALA A 186 14.78 8.47 -8.45
C ALA A 186 13.34 8.21 -8.91
N GLY A 187 12.35 8.58 -8.08
CA GLY A 187 10.93 8.49 -8.41
C GLY A 187 10.51 9.47 -9.50
N GLU A 188 11.03 10.71 -9.45
CA GLU A 188 10.75 11.74 -10.47
C GLU A 188 11.17 11.31 -11.89
N LYS A 189 12.21 10.48 -12.01
CA LYS A 189 12.69 9.97 -13.31
C LYS A 189 11.73 9.00 -13.98
N VAL A 190 10.87 8.36 -13.21
CA VAL A 190 9.90 7.36 -13.70
C VAL A 190 8.46 7.87 -13.63
N GLU A 191 8.27 9.13 -13.23
CA GLU A 191 6.97 9.76 -13.14
C GLU A 191 6.36 9.95 -14.54
N TRP A 192 5.10 9.54 -14.69
CA TRP A 192 4.29 9.87 -15.85
C TRP A 192 3.61 11.22 -15.63
N LYS A 193 4.32 12.30 -15.98
CA LYS A 193 3.95 13.70 -15.68
C LYS A 193 2.62 14.15 -16.28
N GLU A 194 2.23 13.59 -17.42
CA GLU A 194 1.01 13.95 -18.13
C GLU A 194 -0.20 13.09 -17.72
N TYR A 195 -0.05 12.14 -16.81
CA TYR A 195 -1.13 11.23 -16.46
C TYR A 195 -2.39 11.95 -15.96
N TRP A 196 -2.23 12.98 -15.14
CA TRP A 196 -3.33 13.80 -14.63
C TRP A 196 -4.15 14.46 -15.75
N ALA A 197 -3.53 14.81 -16.89
CA ALA A 197 -4.21 15.44 -18.02
C ALA A 197 -5.19 14.49 -18.73
N SER A 198 -5.04 13.17 -18.57
CA SER A 198 -5.95 12.18 -19.15
C SER A 198 -7.40 12.32 -18.67
N TRP A 199 -7.63 12.92 -17.49
CA TRP A 199 -8.96 13.27 -17.01
C TRP A 199 -9.64 14.38 -17.79
N MET A 200 -8.88 15.18 -18.54
CA MET A 200 -9.39 16.32 -19.35
C MET A 200 -9.78 15.93 -20.78
N GLU A 201 -9.33 14.81 -21.28
CA GLU A 201 -9.52 14.40 -22.68
C GLU A 201 -10.98 14.07 -23.06
N ASN A 202 -11.90 14.11 -22.12
CA ASN A 202 -13.33 13.79 -22.30
C ASN A 202 -14.27 14.99 -22.08
N LYS A 203 -13.78 16.22 -22.30
CA LYS A 203 -14.62 17.42 -22.27
C LYS A 203 -15.10 17.79 -23.68
#